data_ff0f4dce2cd4ec3747a590ddfa46f395
#
_entry.id   ff0f4dce2cd4ec3747a590ddfa46f395
#
_cell.length_a   1.000
_cell.length_b   1.000
_cell.length_c   1.000
_cell.angle_alpha   90.00
_cell.angle_beta   90.00
_cell.angle_gamma   90.00
#
_symmetry.space_group_name_H-M   'P 1'
#
loop_
_entity.id
_entity.type
_entity.pdbx_description
1 polymer ?
#
loop_
_entity_poly.entity_id
_entity_poly.type
_entity_poly.pdbx_seq_one_letter_code
_entity_poly.pdbx_strand_id
1 'polypeptide(L)'
;LHTDMPASNWQDNMPISLSCTETAPTRTYRLSITNRNNMAISSLRLLSAARKNNWESEAAWTLRNIMYNNEEPGHPKEAYVDRNMVTDLSKLTDEEGWLRWDAPEGEWTVLRIGHVNSGMKNAPAPPEATGWECNKFDTEGAEKHFDGYIGRLKRGPLAGLLDGMLLDSWECETQTWTKDMETEFRKMTGYDLRPWLPALMGYVIDTPETTSRFLRDWRGTINELVVNRFYKRMAELGRENGLSVTYETAAGDVFPADIMEYFKHADIPMCEFWQHNPEVFVGSLNFKPIKPTVSAARLYGKPRIGVEAFTSMQLTWDEKLRAIKETANKNRIEGATHFAFQAYTHNPLPDVLVPGSSFGSDIGTPFLRSQTWWRHMHEFTT
;
A
#
# COMPACT_ATOMS: atom_id res chain seq x y z
N LEU A 1 -24.94 18.94 7.97
CA LEU A 1 -23.99 18.30 7.06
C LEU A 1 -24.32 16.81 6.97
N HIS A 2 -24.43 16.28 5.78
CA HIS A 2 -24.59 14.85 5.52
C HIS A 2 -23.46 14.40 4.62
N THR A 3 -22.82 13.28 4.97
CA THR A 3 -21.78 12.69 4.16
C THR A 3 -21.79 11.19 4.30
N ASP A 4 -21.50 10.50 3.22
CA ASP A 4 -21.29 9.06 3.23
C ASP A 4 -19.85 8.76 3.60
N MET A 5 -19.68 7.96 4.63
CA MET A 5 -18.36 7.48 5.01
C MET A 5 -17.94 6.36 4.07
N PRO A 6 -16.65 6.26 3.72
CA PRO A 6 -16.16 5.18 2.89
C PRO A 6 -16.47 3.82 3.54
N ALA A 7 -16.92 2.88 2.74
CA ALA A 7 -17.02 1.49 3.17
C ALA A 7 -15.63 0.97 3.56
N SER A 8 -15.59 -0.04 4.43
CA SER A 8 -14.39 -0.58 5.05
C SER A 8 -13.15 -0.57 4.15
N ASN A 9 -12.04 -0.35 4.73
CA ASN A 9 -10.74 -0.68 4.19
C ASN A 9 -10.13 -1.78 5.07
N TRP A 10 -8.97 -2.24 4.68
CA TRP A 10 -8.26 -3.30 5.41
C TRP A 10 -7.48 -2.77 6.62
N GLN A 11 -7.60 -1.48 6.90
CA GLN A 11 -6.85 -0.83 7.98
C GLN A 11 -7.76 -0.56 9.17
N ASP A 12 -7.42 -1.10 10.32
CA ASP A 12 -8.05 -0.76 11.59
C ASP A 12 -7.71 0.66 12.03
N ASN A 13 -8.62 1.27 12.80
CA ASN A 13 -8.45 2.61 13.34
C ASN A 13 -8.20 3.71 12.28
N MET A 14 -8.78 3.55 11.10
CA MET A 14 -8.65 4.52 10.04
C MET A 14 -9.18 5.90 10.45
N PRO A 15 -8.36 6.97 10.38
CA PRO A 15 -8.83 8.31 10.65
C PRO A 15 -9.71 8.83 9.49
N ILE A 16 -10.80 9.49 9.83
CA ILE A 16 -11.71 10.15 8.88
C ILE A 16 -12.03 11.54 9.42
N SER A 17 -11.78 12.56 8.63
CA SER A 17 -12.07 13.94 8.96
C SER A 17 -13.26 14.47 8.16
N LEU A 18 -14.20 15.08 8.85
CA LEU A 18 -15.39 15.69 8.26
C LEU A 18 -15.44 17.17 8.64
N SER A 19 -15.61 18.03 7.67
CA SER A 19 -15.72 19.47 7.90
C SER A 19 -17.15 19.90 8.21
N CYS A 20 -17.30 20.77 9.19
CA CYS A 20 -18.58 21.32 9.66
C CYS A 20 -18.63 22.85 9.54
N THR A 21 -18.13 23.41 8.47
CA THR A 21 -17.96 24.86 8.28
C THR A 21 -19.24 25.62 8.08
N GLU A 22 -20.32 24.97 7.67
CA GLU A 22 -21.63 25.60 7.41
C GLU A 22 -22.49 25.76 8.67
N THR A 23 -21.99 25.36 9.84
CA THR A 23 -22.76 25.46 11.07
C THR A 23 -22.54 26.79 11.76
N ALA A 24 -23.62 27.41 12.23
CA ALA A 24 -23.52 28.57 13.11
C ALA A 24 -22.76 28.21 14.41
N PRO A 25 -22.03 29.15 15.03
CA PRO A 25 -21.37 28.88 16.30
C PRO A 25 -22.34 28.31 17.33
N THR A 26 -22.01 27.17 17.89
CA THR A 26 -22.85 26.47 18.86
C THR A 26 -22.01 25.77 19.92
N ARG A 27 -22.61 25.57 21.09
CA ARG A 27 -21.98 24.75 22.17
C ARG A 27 -22.44 23.32 22.16
N THR A 28 -23.42 22.98 21.31
CA THR A 28 -24.04 21.66 21.28
C THR A 28 -24.04 21.13 19.85
N TYR A 29 -23.47 19.96 19.68
CA TYR A 29 -23.44 19.26 18.40
C TYR A 29 -24.18 17.91 18.55
N ARG A 30 -24.92 17.53 17.53
CA ARG A 30 -25.50 16.21 17.40
C ARG A 30 -24.86 15.49 16.23
N LEU A 31 -24.25 14.36 16.49
CA LEU A 31 -23.77 13.45 15.47
C LEU A 31 -24.74 12.28 15.36
N SER A 32 -25.24 12.02 14.14
CA SER A 32 -26.06 10.85 13.85
C SER A 32 -25.32 9.99 12.83
N ILE A 33 -25.08 8.75 13.18
CA ILE A 33 -24.36 7.79 12.34
C ILE A 33 -25.33 6.67 12.00
N THR A 34 -25.49 6.41 10.70
CA THR A 34 -26.26 5.29 10.18
C THR A 34 -25.30 4.35 9.49
N ASN A 35 -25.25 3.11 9.93
CA ASN A 35 -24.39 2.07 9.36
C ASN A 35 -25.22 0.89 8.87
N ARG A 36 -24.71 0.22 7.83
CA ARG A 36 -25.32 -1.00 7.28
C ARG A 36 -24.67 -2.27 7.84
N ASN A 37 -23.44 -2.17 8.33
CA ASN A 37 -22.63 -3.25 8.86
C ASN A 37 -22.12 -2.90 10.26
N ASN A 38 -21.62 -3.88 10.99
CA ASN A 38 -20.97 -3.62 12.27
C ASN A 38 -19.79 -2.67 12.09
N MET A 39 -19.75 -1.63 12.92
CA MET A 39 -18.72 -0.61 12.91
C MET A 39 -18.33 -0.28 14.33
N ALA A 40 -17.04 -0.17 14.61
CA ALA A 40 -16.51 0.34 15.86
C ALA A 40 -15.92 1.74 15.64
N ILE A 41 -16.18 2.65 16.58
CA ILE A 41 -15.56 3.98 16.59
C ILE A 41 -14.63 4.00 17.80
N SER A 42 -13.33 4.01 17.57
CA SER A 42 -12.32 4.03 18.63
C SER A 42 -12.14 5.41 19.26
N SER A 43 -12.40 6.46 18.48
CA SER A 43 -12.23 7.85 18.92
C SER A 43 -13.14 8.78 18.11
N LEU A 44 -13.68 9.79 18.77
CA LEU A 44 -14.40 10.88 18.16
C LEU A 44 -13.85 12.20 18.70
N ARG A 45 -13.45 13.12 17.84
CA ARG A 45 -12.91 14.42 18.22
C ARG A 45 -13.57 15.54 17.43
N LEU A 46 -13.90 16.61 18.09
CA LEU A 46 -14.29 17.85 17.47
C LEU A 46 -13.08 18.80 17.46
N LEU A 47 -12.66 19.23 16.28
CA LEU A 47 -11.48 20.07 16.11
C LEU A 47 -11.92 21.50 15.77
N SER A 48 -11.34 22.49 16.45
CA SER A 48 -11.63 23.92 16.21
C SER A 48 -10.81 24.53 15.07
N ALA A 49 -9.66 23.95 14.75
CA ALA A 49 -8.82 24.44 13.67
C ALA A 49 -9.22 23.82 12.33
N ALA A 50 -9.10 24.59 11.26
CA ALA A 50 -9.35 24.11 9.90
C ALA A 50 -8.50 22.89 9.54
N ARG A 51 -9.11 21.95 8.85
CA ARG A 51 -8.44 20.77 8.32
C ARG A 51 -8.70 20.65 6.82
N LYS A 52 -7.68 20.21 6.11
CA LYS A 52 -7.81 19.85 4.71
C LYS A 52 -8.66 18.58 4.55
N ASN A 53 -9.53 18.53 3.55
CA ASN A 53 -10.23 17.28 3.23
C ASN A 53 -9.25 16.24 2.69
N ASN A 54 -9.53 14.98 2.98
CA ASN A 54 -8.74 13.81 2.53
C ASN A 54 -7.24 13.86 2.94
N TRP A 55 -6.88 14.67 3.93
CA TRP A 55 -5.48 14.83 4.36
C TRP A 55 -4.87 13.51 4.82
N GLU A 56 -5.66 12.60 5.36
CA GLU A 56 -5.21 11.29 5.83
C GLU A 56 -4.60 10.48 4.68
N SER A 57 -5.27 10.47 3.53
CA SER A 57 -4.76 9.83 2.31
C SER A 57 -3.60 10.61 1.71
N GLU A 58 -3.71 11.93 1.66
CA GLU A 58 -2.67 12.76 1.07
C GLU A 58 -1.39 12.79 1.91
N ALA A 59 -1.49 12.65 3.23
CA ALA A 59 -0.36 12.50 4.14
C ALA A 59 0.17 11.06 4.24
N ALA A 60 -0.39 10.13 3.47
CA ALA A 60 -0.04 8.71 3.48
C ALA A 60 -0.29 8.00 4.84
N TRP A 61 -1.27 8.45 5.61
CA TRP A 61 -1.72 7.74 6.82
C TRP A 61 -2.53 6.49 6.48
N THR A 62 -3.08 6.44 5.27
CA THR A 62 -3.79 5.30 4.74
C THR A 62 -3.26 5.00 3.34
N LEU A 63 -3.20 3.73 2.97
CA LEU A 63 -2.84 3.33 1.60
C LEU A 63 -3.98 3.62 0.63
N ARG A 64 -5.20 3.33 1.05
CA ARG A 64 -6.37 3.55 0.21
C ARG A 64 -6.78 5.00 0.20
N ASN A 65 -7.10 5.47 -0.96
CA ASN A 65 -7.64 6.82 -1.13
C ASN A 65 -9.05 6.90 -0.52
N ILE A 66 -9.17 7.72 0.53
CA ILE A 66 -10.46 8.00 1.18
C ILE A 66 -11.03 9.26 0.54
N MET A 67 -11.67 9.10 -0.62
CA MET A 67 -12.34 10.21 -1.30
C MET A 67 -13.83 10.21 -0.98
N TYR A 68 -14.20 10.79 0.13
CA TYR A 68 -15.60 10.96 0.53
C TYR A 68 -16.13 12.39 0.31
N ASN A 69 -15.26 13.35 0.12
CA ASN A 69 -15.59 14.72 -0.26
C ASN A 69 -14.41 15.35 -1.03
N ASN A 70 -14.65 15.68 -2.28
CA ASN A 70 -13.64 16.28 -3.17
C ASN A 70 -13.58 17.80 -3.08
N GLU A 71 -14.55 18.43 -2.39
CA GLU A 71 -14.58 19.87 -2.23
C GLU A 71 -13.82 20.27 -0.98
N GLU A 72 -12.89 21.22 -1.13
CA GLU A 72 -12.24 21.82 0.03
C GLU A 72 -13.25 22.70 0.75
N PRO A 73 -13.36 22.56 2.08
CA PRO A 73 -14.25 23.41 2.84
C PRO A 73 -13.78 24.87 2.77
N GLY A 74 -14.70 25.78 2.54
CA GLY A 74 -14.44 27.22 2.52
C GLY A 74 -14.21 27.76 3.93
N HIS A 75 -13.07 27.53 4.52
CA HIS A 75 -12.70 28.14 5.79
C HIS A 75 -12.27 29.59 5.61
N PRO A 76 -12.53 30.47 6.59
CA PRO A 76 -11.95 31.80 6.59
C PRO A 76 -10.44 31.72 6.69
N LYS A 77 -9.74 32.68 6.07
CA LYS A 77 -8.25 32.67 6.02
C LYS A 77 -7.60 32.66 7.41
N GLU A 78 -8.26 33.24 8.38
CA GLU A 78 -7.81 33.33 9.78
C GLU A 78 -7.78 31.95 10.47
N ALA A 79 -8.45 30.95 9.89
CA ALA A 79 -8.42 29.58 10.38
C ALA A 79 -7.22 28.77 9.83
N TYR A 80 -6.46 29.33 8.89
CA TYR A 80 -5.28 28.72 8.33
C TYR A 80 -4.04 29.08 9.15
N VAL A 81 -3.08 28.19 9.15
CA VAL A 81 -1.79 28.41 9.84
C VAL A 81 -0.85 29.14 8.92
N ASP A 82 -0.39 30.32 9.31
CA ASP A 82 0.75 30.98 8.65
C ASP A 82 2.02 30.18 8.93
N ARG A 83 2.68 29.73 7.88
CA ARG A 83 3.92 28.96 7.98
C ARG A 83 4.99 29.65 8.81
N ASN A 84 5.06 30.98 8.78
CA ASN A 84 6.03 31.75 9.54
C ASN A 84 5.76 31.72 11.06
N MET A 85 4.55 31.30 11.45
CA MET A 85 4.14 31.12 12.86
C MET A 85 4.41 29.70 13.36
N VAL A 86 4.86 28.78 12.50
CA VAL A 86 5.25 27.43 12.92
C VAL A 86 6.67 27.48 13.51
N THR A 87 6.77 27.21 14.80
CA THR A 87 8.04 27.26 15.53
C THR A 87 8.50 25.82 15.88
N ASP A 88 9.72 25.48 15.49
CA ASP A 88 10.35 24.21 15.89
C ASP A 88 10.90 24.30 17.32
N LEU A 89 10.28 23.55 18.23
CA LEU A 89 10.66 23.49 19.64
C LEU A 89 11.50 22.24 19.98
N SER A 90 11.94 21.48 18.99
CA SER A 90 12.65 20.21 19.21
C SER A 90 13.93 20.37 20.06
N LYS A 91 14.61 21.51 19.94
CA LYS A 91 15.83 21.80 20.73
C LYS A 91 15.55 22.16 22.19
N LEU A 92 14.30 22.43 22.53
CA LEU A 92 13.84 22.74 23.90
C LEU A 92 13.23 21.53 24.61
N THR A 93 13.26 20.38 23.94
CA THR A 93 12.79 19.10 24.47
C THR A 93 13.99 18.30 24.96
N ASP A 94 13.95 17.85 26.23
CA ASP A 94 15.03 17.03 26.81
C ASP A 94 14.95 15.57 26.36
N GLU A 95 15.93 14.75 26.80
CA GLU A 95 16.04 13.33 26.42
C GLU A 95 14.85 12.50 26.95
N GLU A 96 14.21 12.91 28.02
CA GLU A 96 13.01 12.29 28.58
C GLU A 96 11.73 12.73 27.85
N GLY A 97 11.85 13.69 26.93
CA GLY A 97 10.74 14.19 26.11
C GLY A 97 9.92 15.32 26.76
N TRP A 98 10.46 15.98 27.79
CA TRP A 98 9.85 17.15 28.41
C TRP A 98 10.19 18.41 27.65
N LEU A 99 9.17 19.17 27.23
CA LEU A 99 9.33 20.49 26.64
C LEU A 99 9.43 21.54 27.74
N ARG A 100 10.50 22.33 27.72
CA ARG A 100 10.70 23.51 28.58
C ARG A 100 10.75 24.73 27.72
N TRP A 101 9.66 25.46 27.69
CA TRP A 101 9.47 26.60 26.80
C TRP A 101 8.70 27.72 27.49
N ASP A 102 9.28 28.92 27.53
CA ASP A 102 8.61 30.14 27.94
C ASP A 102 7.81 30.66 26.74
N ALA A 103 6.53 30.27 26.67
CA ALA A 103 5.67 30.62 25.57
C ALA A 103 5.44 32.15 25.53
N PRO A 104 5.62 32.79 24.38
CA PRO A 104 5.20 34.18 24.20
C PRO A 104 3.69 34.36 24.44
N GLU A 105 3.28 35.58 24.72
CA GLU A 105 1.85 35.90 24.91
C GLU A 105 1.06 35.51 23.65
N GLY A 106 -0.09 34.86 23.82
CA GLY A 106 -0.96 34.41 22.73
C GLY A 106 -1.52 33.00 22.95
N GLU A 107 -2.26 32.52 21.97
CA GLU A 107 -2.81 31.17 21.94
C GLU A 107 -1.88 30.25 21.12
N TRP A 108 -1.48 29.13 21.70
CA TRP A 108 -0.56 28.19 21.07
C TRP A 108 -1.14 26.79 20.99
N THR A 109 -0.90 26.12 19.88
CA THR A 109 -1.12 24.70 19.74
C THR A 109 0.23 24.00 19.68
N VAL A 110 0.51 23.14 20.65
CA VAL A 110 1.74 22.33 20.66
C VAL A 110 1.46 20.97 20.03
N LEU A 111 2.21 20.64 18.98
CA LEU A 111 2.17 19.34 18.34
C LEU A 111 3.41 18.54 18.72
N ARG A 112 3.21 17.39 19.34
CA ARG A 112 4.28 16.41 19.55
C ARG A 112 4.19 15.38 18.44
N ILE A 113 5.15 15.42 17.53
CA ILE A 113 5.22 14.53 16.37
C ILE A 113 6.42 13.62 16.55
N GLY A 114 6.20 12.32 16.37
CA GLY A 114 7.24 11.31 16.46
C GLY A 114 6.92 10.15 15.54
N HIS A 115 7.83 9.19 15.48
CA HIS A 115 7.62 7.94 14.76
C HIS A 115 7.77 6.75 15.70
N VAL A 116 7.05 5.69 15.38
CA VAL A 116 7.09 4.42 16.10
C VAL A 116 7.19 3.28 15.09
N ASN A 117 7.51 2.09 15.55
CA ASN A 117 7.39 0.90 14.73
C ASN A 117 5.94 0.76 14.24
N SER A 118 5.75 0.40 12.97
CA SER A 118 4.41 0.22 12.38
C SER A 118 3.57 -0.85 13.06
N GLY A 119 4.21 -1.76 13.81
CA GLY A 119 3.54 -2.89 14.44
C GLY A 119 3.24 -4.05 13.48
N MET A 120 3.58 -3.89 12.20
CA MET A 120 3.32 -4.90 11.19
C MET A 120 4.37 -6.00 11.20
N LYS A 121 3.90 -7.21 11.01
CA LYS A 121 4.75 -8.39 10.81
C LYS A 121 4.55 -8.91 9.39
N ASN A 122 5.59 -9.55 8.86
CA ASN A 122 5.49 -10.21 7.58
C ASN A 122 4.43 -11.33 7.63
N ALA A 123 3.60 -11.40 6.62
CA ALA A 123 2.54 -12.39 6.48
C ALA A 123 2.27 -12.66 4.97
N PRO A 124 1.90 -13.92 4.64
CA PRO A 124 1.92 -15.10 5.51
C PRO A 124 3.35 -15.60 5.77
N ALA A 125 3.62 -16.02 7.00
CA ALA A 125 4.91 -16.61 7.36
C ALA A 125 4.73 -17.67 8.47
N PRO A 126 5.52 -18.78 8.46
CA PRO A 126 5.52 -19.69 9.57
C PRO A 126 6.11 -19.01 10.83
N PRO A 127 5.78 -19.50 12.04
CA PRO A 127 6.22 -18.86 13.28
C PRO A 127 7.73 -18.59 13.35
N GLU A 128 8.54 -19.47 12.82
CA GLU A 128 10.01 -19.39 12.83
C GLU A 128 10.55 -18.30 11.89
N ALA A 129 9.76 -17.89 10.90
CA ALA A 129 10.10 -16.85 9.93
C ALA A 129 9.32 -15.55 10.15
N THR A 130 8.42 -15.52 11.16
CA THR A 130 7.65 -14.32 11.46
C THR A 130 8.52 -13.28 12.16
N GLY A 131 8.57 -12.08 11.60
CA GLY A 131 9.32 -10.94 12.15
C GLY A 131 8.65 -9.62 11.80
N TRP A 132 9.23 -8.52 12.26
CA TRP A 132 8.77 -7.19 11.91
C TRP A 132 9.04 -6.90 10.43
N GLU A 133 8.10 -6.20 9.79
CA GLU A 133 8.33 -5.65 8.47
C GLU A 133 9.58 -4.77 8.46
N CYS A 134 10.42 -4.92 7.44
CA CYS A 134 11.64 -4.14 7.32
C CYS A 134 11.33 -2.68 6.93
N ASN A 135 12.26 -1.78 7.26
CA ASN A 135 12.19 -0.41 6.76
C ASN A 135 12.44 -0.37 5.25
N LYS A 136 11.39 -0.18 4.48
CA LYS A 136 11.46 -0.13 3.01
C LYS A 136 11.95 1.23 2.47
N PHE A 137 12.26 2.17 3.36
CA PHE A 137 12.90 3.44 2.99
C PHE A 137 14.41 3.43 3.21
N ASP A 138 14.99 2.27 3.53
CA ASP A 138 16.42 2.11 3.76
C ASP A 138 16.94 0.88 2.99
N THR A 139 18.03 1.06 2.24
CA THR A 139 18.71 -0.04 1.53
C THR A 139 19.19 -1.14 2.46
N GLU A 140 19.58 -0.81 3.69
CA GLU A 140 19.96 -1.78 4.72
C GLU A 140 18.78 -2.72 5.05
N GLY A 141 17.55 -2.20 5.05
CA GLY A 141 16.35 -3.01 5.24
C GLY A 141 16.19 -4.06 4.13
N ALA A 142 16.35 -3.65 2.87
CA ALA A 142 16.30 -4.56 1.71
C ALA A 142 17.41 -5.61 1.77
N GLU A 143 18.64 -5.20 2.09
CA GLU A 143 19.80 -6.09 2.18
C GLU A 143 19.65 -7.15 3.26
N LYS A 144 19.23 -6.74 4.46
CA LYS A 144 18.98 -7.68 5.58
C LYS A 144 17.85 -8.64 5.26
N HIS A 145 16.77 -8.15 4.62
CA HIS A 145 15.66 -8.99 4.22
C HIS A 145 16.09 -10.03 3.18
N PHE A 146 16.80 -9.61 2.13
CA PHE A 146 17.34 -10.49 1.12
C PHE A 146 18.30 -11.54 1.74
N ASP A 147 19.27 -11.10 2.53
CA ASP A 147 20.26 -11.98 3.15
C ASP A 147 19.65 -12.97 4.14
N GLY A 148 18.60 -12.58 4.83
CA GLY A 148 17.89 -13.42 5.80
C GLY A 148 17.19 -14.63 5.18
N TYR A 149 16.80 -14.55 3.91
CA TYR A 149 16.05 -15.60 3.22
C TYR A 149 16.71 -16.00 1.89
N ILE A 150 16.53 -15.26 0.83
CA ILE A 150 17.01 -15.62 -0.53
C ILE A 150 18.54 -15.76 -0.55
N GLY A 151 19.24 -14.83 0.09
CA GLY A 151 20.70 -14.89 0.19
C GLY A 151 21.20 -16.15 0.90
N ARG A 152 20.48 -16.65 1.92
CA ARG A 152 20.80 -17.92 2.57
C ARG A 152 20.62 -19.10 1.62
N LEU A 153 19.52 -19.12 0.85
CA LEU A 153 19.27 -20.17 -0.14
C LEU A 153 20.35 -20.17 -1.24
N LYS A 154 20.77 -19.00 -1.70
CA LYS A 154 21.83 -18.85 -2.71
C LYS A 154 23.22 -19.23 -2.21
N ARG A 155 23.46 -19.25 -0.91
CA ARG A 155 24.70 -19.76 -0.28
C ARG A 155 24.60 -21.23 0.12
N GLY A 156 23.41 -21.82 0.01
CA GLY A 156 23.14 -23.19 0.39
C GLY A 156 23.27 -24.22 -0.75
N PRO A 157 23.00 -25.51 -0.47
CA PRO A 157 23.11 -26.59 -1.46
C PRO A 157 22.10 -26.47 -2.61
N LEU A 158 21.05 -25.67 -2.46
CA LEU A 158 20.01 -25.44 -3.48
C LEU A 158 20.33 -24.26 -4.40
N ALA A 159 21.47 -23.61 -4.25
CA ALA A 159 21.82 -22.38 -4.97
C ALA A 159 21.67 -22.49 -6.50
N GLY A 160 22.05 -23.64 -7.06
CA GLY A 160 21.96 -23.90 -8.50
C GLY A 160 20.55 -24.22 -9.02
N LEU A 161 19.57 -24.36 -8.14
CA LEU A 161 18.18 -24.65 -8.50
C LEU A 161 17.29 -23.40 -8.49
N LEU A 162 17.81 -22.25 -8.05
CA LEU A 162 17.07 -21.00 -7.97
C LEU A 162 17.40 -20.12 -9.18
N ASP A 163 16.42 -19.91 -10.05
CA ASP A 163 16.51 -19.07 -11.25
C ASP A 163 15.83 -17.71 -11.10
N GLY A 164 14.98 -17.55 -10.09
CA GLY A 164 14.25 -16.31 -9.88
C GLY A 164 13.78 -16.13 -8.44
N MET A 165 13.33 -14.91 -8.16
CA MET A 165 12.66 -14.55 -6.92
C MET A 165 11.42 -13.71 -7.22
N LEU A 166 10.40 -13.88 -6.40
CA LEU A 166 9.18 -13.10 -6.41
C LEU A 166 9.13 -12.21 -5.17
N LEU A 167 8.89 -10.93 -5.35
CA LEU A 167 8.36 -10.06 -4.33
C LEU A 167 6.86 -9.95 -4.55
N ASP A 168 6.15 -10.47 -3.58
CA ASP A 168 4.69 -10.48 -3.54
C ASP A 168 4.10 -9.09 -3.30
N SER A 169 2.80 -8.97 -3.34
CA SER A 169 2.09 -7.71 -3.22
C SER A 169 2.38 -6.98 -1.91
N TRP A 170 2.25 -5.66 -1.95
CA TRP A 170 2.37 -4.84 -0.73
C TRP A 170 1.12 -4.99 0.13
N GLU A 171 1.27 -5.63 1.30
CA GLU A 171 0.16 -5.90 2.24
C GLU A 171 0.51 -5.55 3.69
N CYS A 172 1.45 -4.66 3.88
CA CYS A 172 2.03 -4.32 5.18
C CYS A 172 1.68 -2.92 5.70
N GLU A 173 0.54 -2.39 5.29
CA GLU A 173 0.08 -1.04 5.66
C GLU A 173 1.04 0.09 5.26
N THR A 174 0.91 1.24 5.89
CA THR A 174 1.72 2.41 5.54
C THR A 174 3.08 2.41 6.26
N GLN A 175 4.08 2.88 5.54
CA GLN A 175 5.35 3.33 6.12
C GLN A 175 5.54 4.80 5.70
N THR A 176 5.83 5.67 6.65
CA THR A 176 5.85 7.12 6.40
C THR A 176 7.11 7.81 6.91
N TRP A 177 8.00 7.10 7.61
CA TRP A 177 9.18 7.71 8.18
C TRP A 177 10.41 6.81 8.14
N THR A 178 11.58 7.44 7.99
CA THR A 178 12.90 6.84 8.16
C THR A 178 13.86 7.84 8.77
N LYS A 179 15.00 7.38 9.27
CA LYS A 179 15.99 8.19 10.00
C LYS A 179 16.49 9.44 9.26
N ASP A 180 16.55 9.41 7.94
CA ASP A 180 17.04 10.49 7.08
C ASP A 180 15.93 11.15 6.23
N MET A 181 14.67 10.96 6.60
CA MET A 181 13.50 11.48 5.88
C MET A 181 13.61 12.99 5.61
N GLU A 182 14.00 13.79 6.60
CA GLU A 182 14.12 15.24 6.44
C GLU A 182 15.19 15.64 5.42
N THR A 183 16.30 14.90 5.41
CA THR A 183 17.40 15.12 4.47
C THR A 183 17.00 14.77 3.05
N GLU A 184 16.33 13.63 2.85
CA GLU A 184 15.89 13.20 1.53
C GLU A 184 14.74 14.10 1.02
N PHE A 185 13.82 14.47 1.87
CA PHE A 185 12.77 15.43 1.50
C PHE A 185 13.37 16.75 1.01
N ARG A 186 14.30 17.33 1.76
CA ARG A 186 14.98 18.58 1.36
C ARG A 186 15.75 18.41 0.04
N LYS A 187 16.45 17.31 -0.14
CA LYS A 187 17.18 17.00 -1.37
C LYS A 187 16.27 16.97 -2.60
N MET A 188 15.08 16.41 -2.45
CA MET A 188 14.12 16.27 -3.55
C MET A 188 13.35 17.55 -3.84
N THR A 189 12.96 18.27 -2.80
CA THR A 189 12.02 19.39 -2.90
C THR A 189 12.68 20.76 -2.84
N GLY A 190 13.89 20.85 -2.28
CA GLY A 190 14.63 22.09 -2.10
C GLY A 190 14.23 22.93 -0.88
N TYR A 191 13.33 22.43 -0.01
CA TYR A 191 12.90 23.14 1.20
C TYR A 191 12.79 22.21 2.41
N ASP A 192 12.70 22.81 3.62
CA ASP A 192 12.68 22.09 4.88
C ASP A 192 11.31 21.48 5.17
N LEU A 193 11.33 20.25 5.69
CA LEU A 193 10.13 19.51 6.07
C LEU A 193 9.45 20.08 7.33
N ARG A 194 10.23 20.49 8.35
CA ARG A 194 9.70 20.80 9.68
C ARG A 194 8.59 21.84 9.74
N PRO A 195 8.66 22.97 9.01
CA PRO A 195 7.58 23.94 9.00
C PRO A 195 6.25 23.40 8.45
N TRP A 196 6.29 22.28 7.75
CA TRP A 196 5.14 21.65 7.10
C TRP A 196 4.58 20.46 7.87
N LEU A 197 5.25 19.98 8.92
CA LEU A 197 4.78 18.82 9.67
C LEU A 197 3.34 18.92 10.17
N PRO A 198 2.80 20.11 10.56
CA PRO A 198 1.40 20.21 10.93
C PRO A 198 0.43 19.81 9.80
N ALA A 199 0.82 19.95 8.53
CA ALA A 199 0.01 19.54 7.40
C ALA A 199 -0.19 18.01 7.35
N LEU A 200 0.77 17.23 7.85
CA LEU A 200 0.62 15.78 8.00
C LEU A 200 -0.44 15.40 9.03
N MET A 201 -0.88 16.35 9.85
CA MET A 201 -2.01 16.24 10.78
C MET A 201 -3.26 16.94 10.26
N GLY A 202 -3.25 17.32 8.98
CA GLY A 202 -4.37 17.93 8.29
C GLY A 202 -4.49 19.45 8.45
N TYR A 203 -3.60 20.12 9.16
CA TYR A 203 -3.63 21.57 9.24
C TYR A 203 -3.42 22.20 7.86
N VAL A 204 -4.19 23.22 7.55
CA VAL A 204 -4.00 24.01 6.33
C VAL A 204 -2.91 25.03 6.59
N ILE A 205 -1.79 24.91 5.92
CA ILE A 205 -0.65 25.82 6.00
C ILE A 205 -0.71 26.80 4.84
N ASP A 206 -0.70 28.08 5.15
CA ASP A 206 -0.87 29.22 4.24
C ASP A 206 -2.20 29.17 3.46
N THR A 207 -2.37 28.18 2.57
CA THR A 207 -3.60 27.95 1.79
C THR A 207 -3.81 26.45 1.55
N PRO A 208 -5.06 26.02 1.22
CA PRO A 208 -5.33 24.63 0.83
C PRO A 208 -4.47 24.15 -0.34
N GLU A 209 -4.26 25.00 -1.36
CA GLU A 209 -3.46 24.67 -2.54
C GLU A 209 -1.99 24.49 -2.20
N THR A 210 -1.45 25.36 -1.34
CA THR A 210 -0.06 25.26 -0.88
C THR A 210 0.15 23.99 -0.05
N THR A 211 -0.79 23.69 0.83
CA THR A 211 -0.80 22.45 1.61
C THR A 211 -0.87 21.22 0.71
N SER A 212 -1.72 21.21 -0.32
CA SER A 212 -1.80 20.11 -1.28
C SER A 212 -0.52 19.90 -2.06
N ARG A 213 0.20 20.98 -2.40
CA ARG A 213 1.51 20.87 -3.06
C ARG A 213 2.53 20.21 -2.15
N PHE A 214 2.59 20.63 -0.89
CA PHE A 214 3.45 19.99 0.10
C PHE A 214 3.11 18.50 0.28
N LEU A 215 1.83 18.15 0.44
CA LEU A 215 1.42 16.75 0.62
C LEU A 215 1.72 15.89 -0.63
N ARG A 216 1.69 16.48 -1.81
CA ARG A 216 2.15 15.81 -3.03
C ARG A 216 3.67 15.59 -3.02
N ASP A 217 4.46 16.60 -2.62
CA ASP A 217 5.92 16.49 -2.50
C ASP A 217 6.31 15.47 -1.42
N TRP A 218 5.55 15.40 -0.34
CA TRP A 218 5.67 14.38 0.70
C TRP A 218 5.48 12.96 0.14
N ARG A 219 4.39 12.72 -0.58
CA ARG A 219 4.15 11.41 -1.24
C ARG A 219 5.17 11.12 -2.33
N GLY A 220 5.62 12.13 -3.05
CA GLY A 220 6.72 12.01 -4.02
C GLY A 220 8.00 11.51 -3.36
N THR A 221 8.30 12.01 -2.15
CA THR A 221 9.45 11.54 -1.37
C THR A 221 9.29 10.09 -0.93
N ILE A 222 8.11 9.70 -0.45
CA ILE A 222 7.79 8.30 -0.10
C ILE A 222 7.96 7.40 -1.33
N ASN A 223 7.40 7.78 -2.48
CA ASN A 223 7.55 7.06 -3.74
C ASN A 223 9.02 6.83 -4.09
N GLU A 224 9.83 7.89 -4.08
CA GLU A 224 11.25 7.81 -4.41
C GLU A 224 12.00 6.83 -3.49
N LEU A 225 11.73 6.91 -2.18
CA LEU A 225 12.38 6.04 -1.21
C LEU A 225 11.98 4.58 -1.39
N VAL A 226 10.69 4.28 -1.50
CA VAL A 226 10.19 2.92 -1.70
C VAL A 226 10.75 2.31 -2.99
N VAL A 227 10.62 3.02 -4.10
CA VAL A 227 11.00 2.50 -5.41
C VAL A 227 12.52 2.33 -5.51
N ASN A 228 13.30 3.34 -5.09
CA ASN A 228 14.73 3.33 -5.35
C ASN A 228 15.56 2.72 -4.21
N ARG A 229 15.10 2.75 -2.96
CA ARG A 229 15.86 2.15 -1.84
C ARG A 229 15.47 0.72 -1.54
N PHE A 230 14.21 0.33 -1.80
CA PHE A 230 13.80 -1.04 -1.57
C PHE A 230 13.73 -1.83 -2.87
N TYR A 231 12.80 -1.51 -3.76
CA TYR A 231 12.57 -2.35 -4.94
C TYR A 231 13.74 -2.36 -5.93
N LYS A 232 14.33 -1.21 -6.21
CA LYS A 232 15.55 -1.18 -7.02
C LYS A 232 16.68 -2.00 -6.39
N ARG A 233 16.92 -1.83 -5.08
CA ARG A 233 17.97 -2.56 -4.37
C ARG A 233 17.70 -4.07 -4.33
N MET A 234 16.46 -4.48 -4.10
CA MET A 234 16.08 -5.89 -4.18
C MET A 234 16.32 -6.48 -5.58
N ALA A 235 16.01 -5.71 -6.63
CA ALA A 235 16.29 -6.14 -8.00
C ALA A 235 17.79 -6.27 -8.29
N GLU A 236 18.60 -5.33 -7.79
CA GLU A 236 20.06 -5.40 -7.89
C GLU A 236 20.60 -6.66 -7.18
N LEU A 237 20.18 -6.89 -5.94
CA LEU A 237 20.57 -8.07 -5.16
C LEU A 237 20.18 -9.38 -5.86
N GLY A 238 18.98 -9.44 -6.43
CA GLY A 238 18.54 -10.58 -7.23
C GLY A 238 19.49 -10.84 -8.40
N ARG A 239 19.76 -9.81 -9.21
CA ARG A 239 20.65 -9.93 -10.40
C ARG A 239 22.09 -10.21 -10.03
N GLU A 240 22.63 -9.60 -8.97
CA GLU A 240 23.97 -9.91 -8.41
C GLU A 240 24.11 -11.39 -8.05
N ASN A 241 22.99 -12.05 -7.72
CA ASN A 241 22.93 -13.48 -7.39
C ASN A 241 22.42 -14.37 -8.53
N GLY A 242 22.33 -13.84 -9.76
CA GLY A 242 21.91 -14.59 -10.95
C GLY A 242 20.42 -14.97 -10.96
N LEU A 243 19.56 -14.18 -10.31
CA LEU A 243 18.12 -14.41 -10.24
C LEU A 243 17.37 -13.42 -11.14
N SER A 244 16.35 -13.89 -11.85
CA SER A 244 15.33 -13.02 -12.41
C SER A 244 14.42 -12.52 -11.29
N VAL A 245 13.91 -11.30 -11.44
CA VAL A 245 13.13 -10.64 -10.38
C VAL A 245 11.71 -10.35 -10.86
N THR A 246 10.75 -10.96 -10.19
CA THR A 246 9.32 -10.73 -10.42
C THR A 246 8.78 -9.83 -9.32
N TYR A 247 8.06 -8.78 -9.70
CA TYR A 247 7.36 -7.91 -8.77
C TYR A 247 5.87 -7.97 -9.03
N GLU A 248 5.13 -8.27 -7.98
CA GLU A 248 3.68 -8.35 -8.02
C GLU A 248 3.02 -7.14 -7.37
N THR A 249 1.87 -6.75 -7.91
CA THR A 249 0.96 -5.83 -7.26
C THR A 249 -0.47 -6.36 -7.32
N ALA A 250 -1.12 -6.40 -6.15
CA ALA A 250 -2.51 -6.81 -6.03
C ALA A 250 -3.44 -5.77 -6.62
N ALA A 251 -3.26 -4.52 -6.23
CA ALA A 251 -4.11 -3.43 -6.66
C ALA A 251 -3.38 -2.09 -6.61
N GLY A 252 -3.73 -1.20 -7.52
CA GLY A 252 -3.11 0.11 -7.60
C GLY A 252 -3.40 1.04 -6.41
N ASP A 253 -4.42 0.76 -5.64
CA ASP A 253 -4.84 1.56 -4.49
C ASP A 253 -4.25 1.11 -3.15
N VAL A 254 -3.54 0.00 -3.10
CA VAL A 254 -2.86 -0.49 -1.87
C VAL A 254 -1.35 -0.33 -1.91
N PHE A 255 -0.79 0.09 -3.03
CA PHE A 255 0.63 0.31 -3.19
C PHE A 255 1.00 1.79 -2.93
N PRO A 256 2.00 2.08 -2.09
CA PRO A 256 2.31 3.45 -1.64
C PRO A 256 3.09 4.29 -2.66
N ALA A 257 3.33 3.78 -3.86
CA ALA A 257 4.17 4.42 -4.87
C ALA A 257 3.55 4.33 -6.28
N ASP A 258 4.20 4.95 -7.26
CA ASP A 258 3.82 4.86 -8.66
C ASP A 258 4.11 3.45 -9.23
N ILE A 259 3.05 2.77 -9.65
CA ILE A 259 3.13 1.42 -10.22
C ILE A 259 4.06 1.37 -11.44
N MET A 260 4.08 2.41 -12.27
CA MET A 260 4.94 2.43 -13.46
C MET A 260 6.41 2.46 -13.06
N GLU A 261 6.77 3.30 -12.07
CA GLU A 261 8.14 3.35 -11.56
C GLU A 261 8.54 2.07 -10.83
N TYR A 262 7.62 1.48 -10.07
CA TYR A 262 7.81 0.20 -9.41
C TYR A 262 8.21 -0.90 -10.40
N PHE A 263 7.46 -1.09 -11.47
CA PHE A 263 7.72 -2.12 -12.46
C PHE A 263 8.96 -1.88 -13.32
N LYS A 264 9.50 -0.66 -13.34
CA LYS A 264 10.76 -0.37 -14.02
C LYS A 264 11.89 -1.31 -13.62
N HIS A 265 11.94 -1.68 -12.34
CA HIS A 265 13.02 -2.50 -11.80
C HIS A 265 12.77 -4.00 -11.89
N ALA A 266 11.54 -4.45 -12.11
CA ALA A 266 11.22 -5.86 -12.30
C ALA A 266 11.73 -6.39 -13.65
N ASP A 267 12.12 -7.67 -13.69
CA ASP A 267 12.33 -8.38 -14.96
C ASP A 267 10.99 -8.90 -15.49
N ILE A 268 10.10 -9.28 -14.58
CA ILE A 268 8.74 -9.71 -14.88
C ILE A 268 7.77 -8.88 -14.03
N PRO A 269 7.18 -7.82 -14.59
CA PRO A 269 6.04 -7.16 -13.96
C PRO A 269 4.88 -8.14 -13.81
N MET A 270 4.26 -8.20 -12.64
CA MET A 270 3.21 -9.14 -12.31
C MET A 270 2.05 -8.44 -11.60
N CYS A 271 0.84 -8.89 -11.86
CA CYS A 271 -0.37 -8.50 -11.17
C CYS A 271 -1.20 -9.73 -10.84
N GLU A 272 -2.45 -9.55 -10.45
CA GLU A 272 -3.35 -10.67 -10.14
C GLU A 272 -4.70 -10.53 -10.84
N PHE A 273 -5.39 -11.64 -10.98
CA PHE A 273 -6.82 -11.66 -11.26
C PHE A 273 -7.53 -12.80 -10.52
N TRP A 274 -8.76 -12.53 -10.15
CA TRP A 274 -9.57 -13.42 -9.35
C TRP A 274 -10.62 -14.14 -10.17
N GLN A 275 -10.94 -15.38 -9.77
CA GLN A 275 -11.94 -16.20 -10.46
C GLN A 275 -13.36 -15.74 -10.16
N HIS A 276 -13.67 -15.46 -8.89
CA HIS A 276 -14.94 -14.91 -8.46
C HIS A 276 -14.78 -13.44 -8.13
N ASN A 277 -15.70 -12.61 -8.62
CA ASN A 277 -15.69 -11.15 -8.48
C ASN A 277 -14.44 -10.46 -9.06
N PRO A 278 -14.05 -10.73 -10.29
CA PRO A 278 -12.84 -10.13 -10.88
C PRO A 278 -12.90 -8.60 -11.00
N GLU A 279 -14.09 -8.02 -10.81
CA GLU A 279 -14.32 -6.57 -10.95
C GLU A 279 -14.45 -5.86 -9.60
N VAL A 280 -14.62 -6.57 -8.50
CA VAL A 280 -14.97 -6.00 -7.18
C VAL A 280 -13.78 -5.97 -6.24
N PHE A 281 -12.78 -6.81 -6.44
CA PHE A 281 -11.66 -6.95 -5.51
C PHE A 281 -10.74 -5.74 -5.46
N VAL A 282 -10.63 -4.99 -6.53
CA VAL A 282 -9.64 -3.89 -6.69
C VAL A 282 -10.11 -2.57 -6.06
N GLY A 283 -10.99 -2.63 -5.07
CA GLY A 283 -11.44 -1.44 -4.33
C GLY A 283 -12.42 -0.57 -5.14
N SER A 284 -12.58 0.68 -4.74
CA SER A 284 -13.58 1.61 -5.29
C SER A 284 -13.32 2.09 -6.72
N LEU A 285 -12.19 1.72 -7.32
CA LEU A 285 -11.73 2.32 -8.57
C LEU A 285 -12.05 1.51 -9.84
N ASN A 286 -12.69 0.35 -9.77
CA ASN A 286 -12.90 -0.56 -10.92
C ASN A 286 -11.61 -0.78 -11.72
N PHE A 287 -10.48 -0.78 -11.04
CA PHE A 287 -9.17 -0.75 -11.64
C PHE A 287 -8.66 -2.17 -11.82
N LYS A 288 -8.40 -2.54 -13.06
CA LYS A 288 -7.80 -3.84 -13.38
C LYS A 288 -6.29 -3.73 -13.34
N PRO A 289 -5.61 -4.44 -12.43
CA PRO A 289 -4.15 -4.38 -12.29
C PRO A 289 -3.42 -4.76 -13.58
N ILE A 290 -4.04 -5.56 -14.45
CA ILE A 290 -3.43 -6.00 -15.71
C ILE A 290 -3.04 -4.83 -16.63
N LYS A 291 -3.84 -3.77 -16.71
CA LYS A 291 -3.57 -2.67 -17.67
C LYS A 291 -2.31 -1.89 -17.34
N PRO A 292 -2.07 -1.39 -16.11
CA PRO A 292 -0.81 -0.72 -15.78
C PRO A 292 0.37 -1.67 -15.85
N THR A 293 0.22 -2.93 -15.47
CA THR A 293 1.29 -3.94 -15.58
C THR A 293 1.73 -4.13 -17.03
N VAL A 294 0.76 -4.32 -17.93
CA VAL A 294 1.04 -4.41 -19.37
C VAL A 294 1.64 -3.12 -19.93
N SER A 295 1.14 -1.96 -19.50
CA SER A 295 1.66 -0.67 -19.93
C SER A 295 3.11 -0.48 -19.49
N ALA A 296 3.42 -0.80 -18.24
CA ALA A 296 4.78 -0.76 -17.73
C ALA A 296 5.71 -1.73 -18.46
N ALA A 297 5.26 -2.98 -18.65
CA ALA A 297 6.04 -3.98 -19.37
C ALA A 297 6.41 -3.50 -20.78
N ARG A 298 5.46 -2.94 -21.51
CA ARG A 298 5.69 -2.40 -22.85
C ARG A 298 6.62 -1.18 -22.84
N LEU A 299 6.40 -0.25 -21.90
CA LEU A 299 7.21 0.95 -21.75
C LEU A 299 8.68 0.61 -21.49
N TYR A 300 8.92 -0.37 -20.63
CA TYR A 300 10.27 -0.76 -20.21
C TYR A 300 10.84 -1.95 -20.98
N GLY A 301 10.18 -2.39 -22.05
CA GLY A 301 10.66 -3.47 -22.90
C GLY A 301 10.72 -4.84 -22.20
N LYS A 302 9.81 -5.12 -21.25
CA LYS A 302 9.76 -6.39 -20.55
C LYS A 302 8.97 -7.42 -21.37
N PRO A 303 9.57 -8.56 -21.74
CA PRO A 303 8.94 -9.52 -22.63
C PRO A 303 7.86 -10.38 -21.97
N ARG A 304 7.88 -10.49 -20.63
CA ARG A 304 6.96 -11.30 -19.85
C ARG A 304 6.09 -10.43 -18.97
N ILE A 305 4.82 -10.79 -18.86
CA ILE A 305 3.83 -10.14 -18.01
C ILE A 305 3.21 -11.23 -17.15
N GLY A 306 3.59 -11.23 -15.89
CA GLY A 306 3.11 -12.19 -14.90
C GLY A 306 1.71 -11.87 -14.42
N VAL A 307 0.97 -12.90 -14.05
CA VAL A 307 -0.30 -12.78 -13.32
C VAL A 307 -0.40 -13.88 -12.28
N GLU A 308 -0.71 -13.53 -11.05
CA GLU A 308 -1.31 -14.45 -10.10
C GLU A 308 -2.72 -14.75 -10.61
N ALA A 309 -3.03 -16.02 -10.79
CA ALA A 309 -4.16 -16.42 -11.60
C ALA A 309 -5.15 -17.27 -10.83
N PHE A 310 -6.43 -16.93 -10.98
CA PHE A 310 -7.57 -17.67 -10.47
C PHE A 310 -7.73 -17.65 -8.95
N THR A 311 -7.14 -16.70 -8.27
CA THR A 311 -7.33 -16.49 -6.84
C THR A 311 -8.80 -16.40 -6.50
N SER A 312 -9.24 -17.08 -5.46
CA SER A 312 -10.62 -17.10 -5.00
C SER A 312 -10.69 -17.14 -3.48
N MET A 313 -11.55 -16.30 -2.91
CA MET A 313 -11.88 -16.30 -1.48
C MET A 313 -13.02 -17.26 -1.14
N GLN A 314 -13.69 -17.81 -2.15
CA GLN A 314 -14.89 -18.64 -1.97
C GLN A 314 -14.63 -20.04 -2.48
N LEU A 315 -14.88 -21.03 -1.62
CA LEU A 315 -14.98 -22.42 -2.02
C LEU A 315 -16.40 -22.68 -2.48
N THR A 316 -16.66 -22.48 -3.76
CA THR A 316 -17.99 -22.70 -4.32
C THR A 316 -18.17 -24.09 -4.93
N TRP A 317 -17.06 -24.78 -5.21
CA TRP A 317 -17.01 -26.11 -5.84
C TRP A 317 -17.70 -26.19 -7.21
N ASP A 318 -17.95 -25.03 -7.82
CA ASP A 318 -18.63 -24.91 -9.10
C ASP A 318 -17.74 -24.39 -10.23
N GLU A 319 -16.44 -24.18 -9.96
CA GLU A 319 -15.47 -23.78 -10.96
C GLU A 319 -15.35 -24.82 -12.06
N LYS A 320 -15.93 -24.48 -13.20
CA LYS A 320 -15.85 -25.32 -14.38
C LYS A 320 -14.65 -24.89 -15.22
N LEU A 321 -13.96 -25.85 -15.84
CA LEU A 321 -12.85 -25.57 -16.76
C LEU A 321 -13.19 -24.54 -17.83
N ARG A 322 -14.45 -24.49 -18.26
CA ARG A 322 -14.94 -23.48 -19.20
C ARG A 322 -14.85 -22.07 -18.63
N ALA A 323 -15.28 -21.86 -17.39
CA ALA A 323 -15.23 -20.54 -16.73
C ALA A 323 -13.78 -20.09 -16.51
N ILE A 324 -12.93 -21.01 -16.05
CA ILE A 324 -11.48 -20.76 -15.89
C ILE A 324 -10.87 -20.37 -17.23
N LYS A 325 -11.19 -21.10 -18.30
CA LYS A 325 -10.70 -20.79 -19.66
C LYS A 325 -11.16 -19.40 -20.14
N GLU A 326 -12.42 -19.05 -19.91
CA GLU A 326 -12.98 -17.74 -20.29
C GLU A 326 -12.24 -16.61 -19.57
N THR A 327 -12.02 -16.75 -18.26
CA THR A 327 -11.26 -15.78 -17.45
C THR A 327 -9.79 -15.69 -17.92
N ALA A 328 -9.14 -16.82 -18.17
CA ALA A 328 -7.77 -16.85 -18.68
C ALA A 328 -7.65 -16.16 -20.03
N ASN A 329 -8.55 -16.47 -20.98
CA ASN A 329 -8.53 -15.86 -22.31
C ASN A 329 -8.74 -14.35 -22.26
N LYS A 330 -9.62 -13.86 -21.38
CA LYS A 330 -9.83 -12.42 -21.16
C LYS A 330 -8.51 -11.73 -20.75
N ASN A 331 -7.82 -12.26 -19.75
CA ASN A 331 -6.58 -11.68 -19.25
C ASN A 331 -5.42 -11.81 -20.26
N ARG A 332 -5.40 -12.87 -21.09
CA ARG A 332 -4.43 -12.99 -22.19
C ARG A 332 -4.64 -11.94 -23.27
N ILE A 333 -5.88 -11.73 -23.70
CA ILE A 333 -6.21 -10.67 -24.67
C ILE A 333 -5.78 -9.31 -24.13
N GLU A 334 -5.86 -9.11 -22.82
CA GLU A 334 -5.41 -7.90 -22.16
C GLU A 334 -3.88 -7.80 -22.07
N GLY A 335 -3.15 -8.90 -22.21
CA GLY A 335 -1.69 -8.91 -22.32
C GLY A 335 -0.94 -9.84 -21.37
N ALA A 336 -1.63 -10.62 -20.52
CA ALA A 336 -0.97 -11.60 -19.66
C ALA A 336 -0.28 -12.70 -20.47
N THR A 337 1.00 -12.98 -20.14
CA THR A 337 1.79 -13.99 -20.83
C THR A 337 2.32 -15.10 -19.93
N HIS A 338 2.36 -14.86 -18.64
CA HIS A 338 2.92 -15.78 -17.66
C HIS A 338 1.97 -15.94 -16.48
N PHE A 339 1.45 -17.15 -16.29
CA PHE A 339 0.43 -17.46 -15.29
C PHE A 339 1.04 -18.23 -14.11
N ALA A 340 0.98 -17.65 -12.92
CA ALA A 340 1.25 -18.30 -11.65
C ALA A 340 -0.09 -18.63 -10.98
N PHE A 341 -0.36 -19.90 -10.71
CA PHE A 341 -1.66 -20.29 -10.16
C PHE A 341 -1.70 -20.16 -8.65
N GLN A 342 -2.68 -19.47 -8.15
CA GLN A 342 -2.95 -19.32 -6.72
C GLN A 342 -4.15 -20.19 -6.31
N ALA A 343 -3.92 -21.32 -5.59
CA ALA A 343 -2.63 -21.95 -5.35
C ALA A 343 -2.75 -23.46 -5.58
N TYR A 344 -1.64 -24.13 -5.86
CA TYR A 344 -1.63 -25.58 -5.77
C TYR A 344 -1.42 -25.99 -4.32
N THR A 345 -2.48 -26.36 -3.63
CA THR A 345 -2.38 -26.78 -2.25
C THR A 345 -1.91 -28.20 -2.15
N HIS A 346 -0.76 -28.40 -1.54
CA HIS A 346 -0.28 -29.72 -1.17
C HIS A 346 -1.09 -30.22 0.04
N ASN A 347 -2.08 -31.07 -0.22
CA ASN A 347 -2.88 -31.72 0.81
C ASN A 347 -2.52 -33.21 0.89
N PRO A 348 -1.71 -33.65 1.85
CA PRO A 348 -1.34 -35.03 2.02
C PRO A 348 -2.46 -35.88 2.66
N LEU A 349 -3.49 -35.24 3.18
CA LEU A 349 -4.60 -35.90 3.87
C LEU A 349 -5.85 -35.88 2.99
N PRO A 350 -6.38 -37.05 2.58
CA PRO A 350 -7.45 -37.12 1.57
C PRO A 350 -8.79 -36.54 2.05
N ASP A 351 -9.02 -36.43 3.35
CA ASP A 351 -10.33 -36.07 3.91
C ASP A 351 -10.34 -34.81 4.76
N VAL A 352 -9.26 -34.04 4.74
CA VAL A 352 -9.15 -32.83 5.57
C VAL A 352 -8.79 -31.62 4.70
N LEU A 353 -9.62 -30.58 4.73
CA LEU A 353 -9.25 -29.25 4.22
C LEU A 353 -8.17 -28.68 5.11
N VAL A 354 -6.99 -28.46 4.56
CA VAL A 354 -5.90 -27.77 5.27
C VAL A 354 -6.27 -26.32 5.42
N PRO A 355 -6.19 -25.73 6.63
CA PRO A 355 -6.42 -24.30 6.82
C PRO A 355 -5.57 -23.45 5.87
N GLY A 356 -6.17 -22.47 5.22
CA GLY A 356 -5.49 -21.65 4.20
C GLY A 356 -5.41 -22.28 2.82
N SER A 357 -5.95 -23.51 2.63
CA SER A 357 -6.02 -24.18 1.33
C SER A 357 -7.25 -23.80 0.51
N SER A 358 -8.00 -22.81 0.94
CA SER A 358 -9.23 -22.36 0.30
C SER A 358 -9.02 -21.77 -1.09
N PHE A 359 -7.84 -21.26 -1.36
CA PHE A 359 -7.51 -20.68 -2.65
C PHE A 359 -7.06 -21.79 -3.62
N GLY A 360 -7.76 -21.95 -4.70
CA GLY A 360 -7.39 -22.89 -5.76
C GLY A 360 -7.43 -24.37 -5.40
N SER A 361 -7.93 -24.76 -4.21
CA SER A 361 -8.13 -26.18 -3.87
C SER A 361 -9.05 -26.89 -4.86
N ASP A 362 -9.97 -26.16 -5.44
CA ASP A 362 -10.92 -26.64 -6.47
C ASP A 362 -10.23 -26.91 -7.81
N ILE A 363 -9.08 -26.32 -8.05
CA ILE A 363 -8.26 -26.57 -9.23
C ILE A 363 -7.49 -27.89 -9.09
N GLY A 364 -7.20 -28.33 -7.87
CA GLY A 364 -6.41 -29.54 -7.62
C GLY A 364 -7.01 -30.80 -8.21
N THR A 365 -8.30 -31.03 -8.08
CA THR A 365 -8.95 -32.23 -8.64
C THR A 365 -9.22 -32.13 -10.14
N PRO A 366 -9.71 -31.02 -10.69
CA PRO A 366 -9.76 -30.79 -12.12
C PRO A 366 -8.39 -30.73 -12.77
N PHE A 367 -7.34 -30.25 -12.06
CA PHE A 367 -5.98 -30.13 -12.56
C PHE A 367 -5.43 -31.46 -13.09
N LEU A 368 -5.51 -32.53 -12.33
CA LEU A 368 -5.06 -33.84 -12.76
C LEU A 368 -5.82 -34.39 -13.97
N ARG A 369 -7.08 -33.99 -14.15
CA ARG A 369 -7.92 -34.39 -15.28
C ARG A 369 -7.87 -33.44 -16.47
N SER A 370 -7.24 -32.29 -16.31
CA SER A 370 -7.22 -31.23 -17.32
C SER A 370 -5.86 -31.05 -18.01
N GLN A 371 -5.00 -32.07 -18.00
CA GLN A 371 -3.67 -32.01 -18.63
C GLN A 371 -3.69 -31.50 -20.07
N THR A 372 -4.71 -31.85 -20.85
CA THR A 372 -4.86 -31.37 -22.22
C THR A 372 -5.09 -29.86 -22.25
N TRP A 373 -5.89 -29.31 -21.34
CA TRP A 373 -6.12 -27.89 -21.24
C TRP A 373 -4.87 -27.11 -20.78
N TRP A 374 -4.13 -27.66 -19.81
CA TRP A 374 -2.87 -27.08 -19.35
C TRP A 374 -1.80 -27.07 -20.44
N ARG A 375 -1.73 -28.14 -21.23
CA ARG A 375 -0.85 -28.21 -22.41
C ARG A 375 -1.24 -27.17 -23.45
N HIS A 376 -2.51 -27.04 -23.74
CA HIS A 376 -3.05 -26.00 -24.63
C HIS A 376 -2.75 -24.59 -24.11
N MET A 377 -2.88 -24.36 -22.80
CA MET A 377 -2.50 -23.10 -22.18
C MET A 377 -1.02 -22.79 -22.36
N HIS A 378 -0.14 -23.78 -22.23
CA HIS A 378 1.29 -23.64 -22.44
C HIS A 378 1.62 -23.31 -23.90
N GLU A 379 1.00 -23.98 -24.85
CA GLU A 379 1.18 -23.74 -26.29
C GLU A 379 0.77 -22.33 -26.73
N PHE A 380 -0.17 -21.69 -26.04
CA PHE A 380 -0.58 -20.32 -26.32
C PHE A 380 0.30 -19.25 -25.65
N THR A 381 1.14 -19.61 -24.71
CA THR A 381 2.00 -18.68 -23.96
C THR A 381 3.45 -18.64 -24.47
N THR A 382 3.83 -19.61 -25.29
CA THR A 382 5.11 -19.65 -25.99
C THR A 382 5.00 -19.08 -27.39
#